data_48d356fe890de2de0daea56e7af36e55
#
_entry.id   48d356fe890de2de0daea56e7af36e55
#
_cell.length_a   1.000
_cell.length_b   1.000
_cell.length_c   1.000
_cell.angle_alpha   90.00
_cell.angle_beta   90.00
_cell.angle_gamma   90.00
#
_symmetry.space_group_name_H-M   'P 1'
#
loop_
_entity.id
_entity.type
_entity.pdbx_description
1 polymer ?
#
loop_
_entity_poly.entity_id
_entity_poly.type
_entity_poly.pdbx_seq_one_letter_code
_entity_poly.pdbx_strand_id
1 'polypeptide(L)'
;MSTLPTAQSVLPRSEWGGPALVCTLDYDARFLRRKRLESDCGTAFLVDLAQTTSLDEGDVLVLSGGRGVMIRAAAEDLLEVRGDLPRLAWHIGNRHTPCQIGPDRLLIQRDPVIAHMLEHLGAQTAPVREAFRPEGGAYGHGRTHAHEHGHTAHAH
;
A
#
# COMPACT_ATOMS: atom_id res chain seq x y z
N MET A 1 3.68 33.79 9.40
CA MET A 1 3.80 32.36 9.49
C MET A 1 3.05 31.73 8.36
N SER A 2 3.64 30.88 7.65
CA SER A 2 2.93 30.27 6.54
C SER A 2 2.30 28.99 6.97
N THR A 3 1.14 28.71 6.42
CA THR A 3 0.43 27.48 6.69
C THR A 3 0.65 26.54 5.52
N LEU A 4 0.96 25.31 5.81
CA LEU A 4 1.13 24.32 4.76
C LEU A 4 -0.20 24.02 4.09
N PRO A 5 -0.20 23.77 2.78
CA PRO A 5 -1.43 23.31 2.14
C PRO A 5 -1.85 21.97 2.74
N THR A 6 -3.14 21.75 2.80
CA THR A 6 -3.69 20.57 3.47
C THR A 6 -4.52 19.74 2.51
N ALA A 7 -4.31 18.44 2.51
CA ALA A 7 -5.10 17.50 1.74
C ALA A 7 -6.17 16.89 2.64
N GLN A 8 -7.43 17.05 2.28
CA GLN A 8 -8.54 16.48 3.03
C GLN A 8 -9.33 15.47 2.20
N SER A 9 -8.95 15.26 0.95
CA SER A 9 -9.63 14.30 0.10
C SER A 9 -8.64 13.62 -0.84
N VAL A 10 -9.05 12.45 -1.32
CA VAL A 10 -8.27 11.62 -2.22
C VAL A 10 -9.15 11.30 -3.42
N LEU A 11 -8.60 11.42 -4.63
CA LEU A 11 -9.29 11.01 -5.86
C LEU A 11 -8.45 9.95 -6.57
N PRO A 12 -9.09 9.00 -7.24
CA PRO A 12 -8.33 8.10 -8.09
C PRO A 12 -7.75 8.88 -9.27
N ARG A 13 -6.65 8.38 -9.83
CA ARG A 13 -5.98 9.07 -10.93
C ARG A 13 -6.93 9.39 -12.07
N SER A 14 -7.87 8.48 -12.35
CA SER A 14 -8.78 8.66 -13.45
C SER A 14 -9.71 9.87 -13.29
N GLU A 15 -9.86 10.36 -12.07
CA GLU A 15 -10.71 11.51 -11.79
C GLU A 15 -9.92 12.82 -11.64
N TRP A 16 -8.59 12.77 -11.79
CA TRP A 16 -7.77 13.97 -11.68
C TRP A 16 -7.31 14.41 -13.05
N GLY A 17 -7.70 15.59 -13.46
CA GLY A 17 -7.41 16.06 -14.81
C GLY A 17 -6.30 17.09 -14.91
N GLY A 18 -5.66 17.45 -13.85
CA GLY A 18 -4.63 18.48 -13.87
C GLY A 18 -3.24 17.96 -13.61
N PRO A 19 -2.25 18.86 -13.57
CA PRO A 19 -0.91 18.46 -13.20
C PRO A 19 -0.87 18.15 -11.72
N ALA A 20 0.10 17.36 -11.31
CA ALA A 20 0.23 16.96 -9.92
C ALA A 20 1.69 16.89 -9.54
N LEU A 21 1.98 17.22 -8.30
CA LEU A 21 3.26 16.89 -7.69
C LEU A 21 3.26 15.38 -7.46
N VAL A 22 4.41 14.81 -7.15
CA VAL A 22 4.52 13.38 -6.87
C VAL A 22 5.08 13.19 -5.48
N CYS A 23 4.52 12.25 -4.74
CA CYS A 23 5.02 11.87 -3.42
C CYS A 23 5.20 10.36 -3.42
N THR A 24 6.44 9.91 -3.22
CA THR A 24 6.79 8.50 -3.29
C THR A 24 6.81 7.92 -1.88
N LEU A 25 5.99 6.91 -1.64
CA LEU A 25 5.83 6.31 -0.30
C LEU A 25 5.83 4.79 -0.41
N ASP A 26 6.44 4.14 0.58
CA ASP A 26 6.36 2.68 0.66
C ASP A 26 4.96 2.27 1.16
N TYR A 27 4.74 0.96 1.26
CA TYR A 27 3.42 0.45 1.59
C TYR A 27 2.96 0.92 2.97
N ASP A 28 3.84 0.85 3.97
CA ASP A 28 3.45 1.24 5.33
C ASP A 28 3.16 2.74 5.40
N ALA A 29 3.93 3.56 4.71
CA ALA A 29 3.74 5.00 4.71
C ALA A 29 2.47 5.41 3.96
N ARG A 30 1.95 4.57 3.07
CA ARG A 30 0.72 4.86 2.35
C ARG A 30 -0.55 4.63 3.16
N PHE A 31 -0.43 4.15 4.41
CA PHE A 31 -1.58 3.93 5.27
C PHE A 31 -1.56 5.00 6.36
N LEU A 32 -2.38 6.03 6.20
CA LEU A 32 -2.28 7.20 7.05
C LEU A 32 -3.60 7.95 7.15
N ARG A 33 -3.66 8.86 8.10
CA ARG A 33 -4.80 9.75 8.26
C ARG A 33 -4.32 11.19 8.37
N ARG A 34 -3.43 11.45 9.31
CA ARG A 34 -2.87 12.79 9.52
C ARG A 34 -1.37 12.68 9.51
N LYS A 35 -0.74 13.39 8.62
CA LYS A 35 0.71 13.36 8.56
C LYS A 35 1.24 14.52 7.73
N ARG A 36 2.39 15.04 8.12
CA ARG A 36 3.12 15.98 7.31
C ARG A 36 3.98 15.18 6.34
N LEU A 37 3.87 15.49 5.07
CA LEU A 37 4.65 14.83 4.03
C LEU A 37 5.36 15.88 3.18
N GLU A 38 6.31 15.40 2.36
CA GLU A 38 6.96 16.23 1.36
C GLU A 38 6.88 15.54 0.03
N SER A 39 6.61 16.29 -1.02
CA SER A 39 6.63 15.73 -2.36
C SER A 39 8.07 15.43 -2.76
N ASP A 40 8.25 14.71 -3.86
CA ASP A 40 9.58 14.34 -4.34
C ASP A 40 10.43 15.58 -4.67
N CYS A 41 9.81 16.70 -5.00
CA CYS A 41 10.53 17.94 -5.25
C CYS A 41 10.68 18.82 -4.00
N GLY A 42 10.28 18.32 -2.83
CA GLY A 42 10.53 19.05 -1.59
C GLY A 42 9.40 19.95 -1.10
N THR A 43 8.25 19.93 -1.74
CA THR A 43 7.12 20.74 -1.29
C THR A 43 6.44 20.07 -0.11
N ALA A 44 6.40 20.74 1.03
CA ALA A 44 5.76 20.19 2.23
C ALA A 44 4.27 20.43 2.19
N PHE A 45 3.51 19.48 2.73
CA PHE A 45 2.07 19.60 2.84
C PHE A 45 1.57 18.72 3.98
N LEU A 46 0.33 18.95 4.40
CA LEU A 46 -0.27 18.17 5.45
C LEU A 46 -1.35 17.29 4.86
N VAL A 47 -1.44 16.05 5.35
CA VAL A 47 -2.55 15.17 5.05
C VAL A 47 -3.44 15.17 6.28
N ASP A 48 -4.74 15.41 6.11
CA ASP A 48 -5.68 15.43 7.21
C ASP A 48 -7.00 14.84 6.71
N LEU A 49 -7.03 13.52 6.64
CA LEU A 49 -8.18 12.81 6.10
C LEU A 49 -9.20 12.50 7.20
N ALA A 50 -10.44 12.29 6.82
CA ALA A 50 -11.50 12.00 7.78
C ALA A 50 -11.28 10.69 8.51
N GLN A 51 -10.61 9.73 7.88
CA GLN A 51 -10.31 8.43 8.46
C GLN A 51 -9.03 7.89 7.88
N THR A 52 -8.45 6.92 8.57
CA THR A 52 -7.23 6.27 8.07
C THR A 52 -7.51 5.63 6.72
N THR A 53 -6.67 5.92 5.76
CA THR A 53 -6.87 5.53 4.38
C THR A 53 -5.63 4.85 3.83
N SER A 54 -5.82 3.80 3.05
CA SER A 54 -4.74 3.16 2.34
C SER A 54 -4.66 3.77 0.95
N LEU A 55 -3.55 4.42 0.65
CA LEU A 55 -3.37 5.06 -0.66
C LEU A 55 -2.74 4.08 -1.63
N ASP A 56 -3.27 4.03 -2.84
CA ASP A 56 -2.71 3.20 -3.90
C ASP A 56 -1.86 4.06 -4.82
N GLU A 57 -0.98 3.42 -5.56
CA GLU A 57 -0.21 4.14 -6.56
C GLU A 57 -1.17 4.77 -7.56
N GLY A 58 -0.97 6.04 -7.84
CA GLY A 58 -1.83 6.79 -8.76
C GLY A 58 -2.91 7.59 -8.08
N ASP A 59 -3.20 7.31 -6.81
CA ASP A 59 -4.17 8.14 -6.09
C ASP A 59 -3.64 9.56 -5.98
N VAL A 60 -4.54 10.54 -5.99
CA VAL A 60 -4.16 11.95 -5.93
C VAL A 60 -4.76 12.56 -4.68
N LEU A 61 -3.89 13.13 -3.84
CA LEU A 61 -4.31 13.92 -2.70
C LEU A 61 -4.60 15.32 -3.22
N VAL A 62 -5.77 15.85 -2.90
CA VAL A 62 -6.18 17.17 -3.38
C VAL A 62 -5.87 18.20 -2.30
N LEU A 63 -4.94 19.10 -2.59
CA LEU A 63 -4.53 20.10 -1.63
C LEU A 63 -5.48 21.30 -1.64
N SER A 64 -5.56 21.99 -0.50
CA SER A 64 -6.22 23.27 -0.46
C SER A 64 -5.49 24.18 -1.46
N GLY A 65 -6.22 24.89 -2.25
CA GLY A 65 -5.63 25.66 -3.33
C GLY A 65 -5.74 24.98 -4.68
N GLY A 66 -6.16 23.72 -4.72
CA GLY A 66 -6.46 23.06 -5.97
C GLY A 66 -5.38 22.25 -6.63
N ARG A 67 -4.17 22.19 -6.06
CA ARG A 67 -3.12 21.35 -6.63
C ARG A 67 -3.33 19.91 -6.18
N GLY A 68 -2.81 18.97 -6.95
CA GLY A 68 -2.84 17.56 -6.61
C GLY A 68 -1.45 17.04 -6.27
N VAL A 69 -1.40 15.99 -5.47
CA VAL A 69 -0.17 15.25 -5.21
C VAL A 69 -0.45 13.79 -5.52
N MET A 70 0.19 13.27 -6.56
CA MET A 70 0.00 11.88 -6.95
C MET A 70 0.92 10.98 -6.16
N ILE A 71 0.37 9.89 -5.66
CA ILE A 71 1.13 8.92 -4.87
C ILE A 71 1.83 7.94 -5.81
N ARG A 72 3.12 7.69 -5.55
CA ARG A 72 3.89 6.69 -6.25
C ARG A 72 4.38 5.68 -5.23
N ALA A 73 4.28 4.40 -5.55
CA ALA A 73 4.78 3.35 -4.67
C ALA A 73 6.31 3.32 -4.73
N ALA A 74 6.95 3.43 -3.58
CA ALA A 74 8.40 3.37 -3.49
C ALA A 74 8.88 1.94 -3.65
N ALA A 75 10.07 1.75 -4.19
CA ALA A 75 10.70 0.44 -4.19
C ALA A 75 11.03 0.06 -2.75
N GLU A 76 10.78 -1.18 -2.39
CA GLU A 76 11.06 -1.65 -1.04
C GLU A 76 11.51 -3.09 -1.08
N ASP A 77 12.04 -3.56 0.03
CA ASP A 77 12.57 -4.92 0.11
C ASP A 77 11.42 -5.91 0.23
N LEU A 78 11.30 -6.77 -0.76
CA LEU A 78 10.21 -7.74 -0.84
C LEU A 78 10.76 -9.14 -1.00
N LEU A 79 9.86 -10.11 -0.88
CA LEU A 79 10.17 -11.50 -1.16
C LEU A 79 9.35 -11.93 -2.37
N GLU A 80 10.03 -12.42 -3.40
CA GLU A 80 9.37 -12.96 -4.56
C GLU A 80 9.08 -14.44 -4.29
N VAL A 81 7.86 -14.87 -4.60
CA VAL A 81 7.42 -16.23 -4.31
C VAL A 81 6.94 -16.88 -5.60
N ARG A 82 7.48 -18.03 -5.91
CA ARG A 82 7.12 -18.82 -7.10
C ARG A 82 6.73 -20.23 -6.69
N GLY A 83 5.92 -20.88 -7.49
CA GLY A 83 5.50 -22.24 -7.24
C GLY A 83 4.02 -22.41 -7.57
N ASP A 84 3.30 -23.15 -6.75
CA ASP A 84 1.87 -23.36 -6.93
C ASP A 84 1.15 -22.10 -6.43
N LEU A 85 1.03 -21.11 -7.29
CA LEU A 85 0.56 -19.80 -6.88
C LEU A 85 -0.83 -19.80 -6.24
N PRO A 86 -1.83 -20.51 -6.75
CA PRO A 86 -3.13 -20.52 -6.08
C PRO A 86 -3.05 -21.02 -4.64
N ARG A 87 -2.31 -22.09 -4.41
CA ARG A 87 -2.19 -22.64 -3.06
C ARG A 87 -1.40 -21.69 -2.16
N LEU A 88 -0.30 -21.16 -2.67
CA LEU A 88 0.54 -20.25 -1.89
C LEU A 88 -0.20 -18.97 -1.56
N ALA A 89 -0.95 -18.42 -2.51
CA ALA A 89 -1.73 -17.22 -2.27
C ALA A 89 -2.79 -17.47 -1.19
N TRP A 90 -3.40 -18.66 -1.18
CA TRP A 90 -4.39 -19.01 -0.16
C TRP A 90 -3.75 -18.99 1.24
N HIS A 91 -2.56 -19.60 1.38
CA HIS A 91 -1.90 -19.64 2.68
C HIS A 91 -1.44 -18.25 3.13
N ILE A 92 -0.95 -17.42 2.21
CA ILE A 92 -0.55 -16.06 2.52
C ILE A 92 -1.77 -15.26 2.96
N GLY A 93 -2.86 -15.36 2.22
CA GLY A 93 -4.09 -14.65 2.55
C GLY A 93 -4.70 -15.12 3.87
N ASN A 94 -4.56 -16.41 4.18
CA ASN A 94 -5.06 -16.94 5.42
C ASN A 94 -4.33 -16.36 6.62
N ARG A 95 -3.14 -15.81 6.43
CA ARG A 95 -2.41 -15.13 7.48
C ARG A 95 -2.61 -13.62 7.44
N HIS A 96 -3.51 -13.16 6.60
CA HIS A 96 -3.80 -11.74 6.42
C HIS A 96 -2.56 -10.93 6.03
N THR A 97 -1.65 -11.55 5.32
CA THR A 97 -0.41 -10.92 4.87
C THR A 97 -0.68 -10.23 3.54
N PRO A 98 -0.33 -8.95 3.40
CA PRO A 98 -0.49 -8.27 2.11
C PRO A 98 0.28 -9.00 1.02
N CYS A 99 -0.34 -9.20 -0.14
CA CYS A 99 0.22 -9.97 -1.22
C CYS A 99 -0.09 -9.34 -2.56
N GLN A 100 0.95 -9.12 -3.36
CA GLN A 100 0.77 -8.66 -4.74
C GLN A 100 0.77 -9.90 -5.63
N ILE A 101 -0.27 -10.05 -6.44
CA ILE A 101 -0.44 -11.23 -7.28
C ILE A 101 -0.08 -10.90 -8.72
N GLY A 102 0.91 -11.59 -9.25
CA GLY A 102 1.28 -11.50 -10.65
C GLY A 102 0.96 -12.78 -11.39
N PRO A 103 1.16 -12.81 -12.69
CA PRO A 103 0.82 -14.00 -13.49
C PRO A 103 1.73 -15.19 -13.21
N ASP A 104 2.96 -14.97 -12.76
CA ASP A 104 3.90 -16.06 -12.55
C ASP A 104 4.64 -15.95 -11.21
N ARG A 105 4.26 -15.04 -10.35
CA ARG A 105 4.88 -14.87 -9.03
C ARG A 105 3.96 -14.11 -8.10
N LEU A 106 4.26 -14.22 -6.80
CA LEU A 106 3.63 -13.39 -5.78
C LEU A 106 4.73 -12.56 -5.14
N LEU A 107 4.37 -11.40 -4.59
CA LEU A 107 5.31 -10.57 -3.83
C LEU A 107 4.69 -10.30 -2.47
N ILE A 108 5.51 -10.39 -1.45
CA ILE A 108 5.12 -10.02 -0.08
C ILE A 108 6.26 -9.22 0.53
N GLN A 109 5.97 -8.51 1.61
CA GLN A 109 7.01 -7.88 2.40
C GLN A 109 7.81 -8.99 3.07
N ARG A 110 9.10 -8.75 3.34
CA ARG A 110 9.94 -9.80 3.91
C ARG A 110 9.53 -10.08 5.34
N ASP A 111 9.32 -11.35 5.62
CA ASP A 111 8.93 -11.82 6.94
C ASP A 111 9.51 -13.22 7.08
N PRO A 112 10.45 -13.44 8.01
CA PRO A 112 11.10 -14.75 8.14
C PRO A 112 10.12 -15.88 8.47
N VAL A 113 9.06 -15.61 9.22
CA VAL A 113 8.09 -16.63 9.57
C VAL A 113 7.30 -17.06 8.35
N ILE A 114 6.84 -16.09 7.57
CA ILE A 114 6.09 -16.38 6.34
C ILE A 114 6.99 -17.05 5.32
N ALA A 115 8.24 -16.60 5.18
CA ALA A 115 9.19 -17.20 4.26
C ALA A 115 9.40 -18.67 4.59
N HIS A 116 9.55 -19.00 5.88
CA HIS A 116 9.75 -20.38 6.30
C HIS A 116 8.53 -21.23 5.98
N MET A 117 7.33 -20.71 6.22
CA MET A 117 6.10 -21.41 5.88
C MET A 117 6.03 -21.70 4.38
N LEU A 118 6.37 -20.71 3.56
CA LEU A 118 6.29 -20.87 2.11
C LEU A 118 7.29 -21.91 1.62
N GLU A 119 8.50 -21.92 2.16
CA GLU A 119 9.49 -22.94 1.80
C GLU A 119 9.02 -24.32 2.20
N HIS A 120 8.37 -24.44 3.35
CA HIS A 120 7.82 -25.71 3.79
C HIS A 120 6.72 -26.19 2.83
N LEU A 121 6.02 -25.28 2.18
CA LEU A 121 5.00 -25.61 1.20
C LEU A 121 5.58 -25.85 -0.19
N GLY A 122 6.88 -25.84 -0.33
CA GLY A 122 7.54 -26.11 -1.60
C GLY A 122 7.76 -24.90 -2.50
N ALA A 123 7.53 -23.70 -2.00
CA ALA A 123 7.72 -22.50 -2.78
C ALA A 123 9.21 -22.19 -2.99
N GLN A 124 9.50 -21.51 -4.08
CA GLN A 124 10.81 -20.94 -4.32
C GLN A 124 10.72 -19.47 -3.98
N THR A 125 11.61 -18.99 -3.14
CA THR A 125 11.58 -17.59 -2.69
C THR A 125 12.91 -16.92 -3.02
N ALA A 126 12.86 -15.63 -3.32
CA ALA A 126 14.05 -14.84 -3.59
C ALA A 126 13.81 -13.39 -3.13
N PRO A 127 14.85 -12.74 -2.59
CA PRO A 127 14.72 -11.34 -2.24
C PRO A 127 14.74 -10.47 -3.49
N VAL A 128 13.84 -9.49 -3.54
CA VAL A 128 13.80 -8.52 -4.63
C VAL A 128 13.54 -7.15 -4.06
N ARG A 129 13.76 -6.11 -4.85
CA ARG A 129 13.45 -4.74 -4.44
C ARG A 129 12.67 -4.08 -5.55
N GLU A 130 11.39 -3.84 -5.29
CA GLU A 130 10.45 -3.29 -6.28
C GLU A 130 9.35 -2.53 -5.56
N ALA A 131 8.58 -1.77 -6.31
CA ALA A 131 7.39 -1.14 -5.76
C ALA A 131 6.40 -2.22 -5.34
N PHE A 132 5.73 -2.03 -4.20
CA PHE A 132 4.80 -3.02 -3.67
C PHE A 132 3.37 -2.51 -3.81
N ARG A 133 2.58 -3.24 -4.58
CA ARG A 133 1.19 -2.90 -4.86
C ARG A 133 0.32 -4.12 -4.58
N PRO A 134 0.09 -4.45 -3.30
CA PRO A 134 -0.66 -5.65 -2.96
C PRO A 134 -2.14 -5.52 -3.31
N GLU A 135 -2.82 -6.66 -3.35
CA GLU A 135 -4.24 -6.71 -3.59
C GLU A 135 -4.98 -5.95 -2.51
N GLY A 136 -6.05 -5.26 -2.89
CA GLY A 136 -6.90 -4.61 -1.93
C GLY A 136 -7.90 -5.57 -1.33
N GLY A 137 -8.78 -5.05 -0.49
CA GLY A 137 -9.82 -5.86 0.10
C GLY A 137 -10.86 -6.28 -0.93
N ALA A 138 -11.72 -7.22 -0.56
CA ALA A 138 -12.70 -7.79 -1.46
C ALA A 138 -13.67 -6.77 -2.03
N TYR A 139 -13.84 -5.67 -1.36
CA TYR A 139 -14.74 -4.63 -1.82
C TYR A 139 -14.01 -3.50 -2.56
N GLY A 140 -12.78 -3.76 -2.97
CA GLY A 140 -12.05 -2.83 -3.84
C GLY A 140 -11.31 -1.72 -3.14
N HIS A 141 -11.34 -1.67 -1.84
CA HIS A 141 -10.59 -0.65 -1.13
C HIS A 141 -10.23 -1.17 0.25
N GLY A 142 -9.34 -0.46 0.90
CA GLY A 142 -8.86 -0.85 2.21
C GLY A 142 -7.78 -1.91 2.15
N ARG A 143 -7.29 -2.29 3.30
CA ARG A 143 -6.20 -3.26 3.42
C ARG A 143 -6.71 -4.52 4.08
N THR A 144 -5.95 -5.60 3.84
CA THR A 144 -6.06 -6.79 4.63
C THR A 144 -5.41 -6.50 5.96
N HIS A 145 -6.11 -6.81 7.05
CA HIS A 145 -5.62 -6.44 8.36
C HIS A 145 -5.33 -7.66 9.20
N ALA A 146 -4.09 -7.94 9.40
CA ALA A 146 -3.71 -9.01 10.26
C ALA A 146 -3.90 -8.65 11.70
N HIS A 147 -3.83 -7.39 12.01
CA HIS A 147 -3.88 -6.94 13.36
C HIS A 147 -5.09 -6.21 13.70
N GLU A 148 -6.05 -6.18 12.81
CA GLU A 148 -7.06 -5.39 13.03
C GLU A 148 -8.00 -5.97 13.84
N HIS A 149 -7.94 -6.86 14.34
CA HIS A 149 -8.85 -7.41 14.95
C HIS A 149 -9.11 -7.27 16.09
N GLY A 150 -8.61 -6.90 16.48
CA GLY A 150 -9.01 -6.77 17.58
C GLY A 150 -10.39 -6.69 17.75
N HIS A 151 -11.01 -5.87 17.22
CA HIS A 151 -12.27 -5.69 17.54
C HIS A 151 -13.14 -6.36 16.67
N THR A 152 -12.75 -6.79 15.66
CA THR A 152 -13.63 -7.28 14.82
C THR A 152 -13.64 -8.59 14.92
N ALA A 153 -13.01 -8.97 15.69
CA ALA A 153 -12.93 -10.10 15.65
C ALA A 153 -13.98 -10.75 15.48
N HIS A 154 -14.54 -10.60 15.48
CA HIS A 154 -15.44 -11.15 15.21
C HIS A 154 -15.82 -11.50 14.22
N ALA A 155 -15.69 -11.18 13.95
CA ALA A 155 -16.14 -11.23 12.96
C ALA A 155 -15.81 -12.27 12.29
N HIS A 156 -15.75 -12.86 12.35
CA HIS A 156 -15.65 -13.75 11.47
C HIS A 156 -15.98 -14.62 11.75
#